data_cabd62e48f5bbacfb16c6d5bd9cd66e6
#
_entry.id   cabd62e48f5bbacfb16c6d5bd9cd66e6
#
_cell.length_a   1.000
_cell.length_b   1.000
_cell.length_c   1.000
_cell.angle_alpha   90.00
_cell.angle_beta   90.00
_cell.angle_gamma   90.00
#
_symmetry.space_group_name_H-M   'P 1'
#
loop_
_entity.id
_entity.type
_entity.pdbx_description
1 polymer ?
#
loop_
_entity_poly.entity_id
_entity_poly.type
_entity_poly.pdbx_seq_one_letter_code
_entity_poly.pdbx_strand_id
1 'polypeptide(L)'
;MSQFTVLGARGLIGSRLAASLARDGHEVCTPLRDDDLTGRSLGHVIYAIGLTSDFRTRTFDTMTAHVCRLNEILRECRFESLLYLSSTRVYQGLSGAVDETTDLVVNPRRMDDLYNISKLAGESLALSSGRPTRIARISNVYDPRDLSDNFLSSVIRSAVTTGVVTLDSAADSAKDYVRLDDVVYALPRIALAGRGRVYNVCSGTNLSHAQLAEQLATLVPCQVRYASGATASTFPTISNRRLLAEFSFRPCSLVDDLPALVSAYRACGELSAC
;
A
#
# COMPACT_ATOMS: atom_id res chain seq x y z
N MET A 1 -17.40 7.97 -18.86
CA MET A 1 -18.05 7.00 -17.94
C MET A 1 -17.52 5.63 -18.28
N SER A 2 -16.98 4.89 -17.31
CA SER A 2 -16.42 3.55 -17.52
C SER A 2 -16.92 2.64 -16.41
N GLN A 3 -16.96 1.33 -16.67
CA GLN A 3 -17.27 0.33 -15.66
C GLN A 3 -16.00 -0.09 -14.91
N PHE A 4 -16.04 -0.06 -13.60
CA PHE A 4 -14.96 -0.56 -12.72
C PHE A 4 -15.45 -1.70 -11.85
N THR A 5 -14.60 -2.71 -11.69
CA THR A 5 -14.79 -3.75 -10.67
C THR A 5 -13.66 -3.65 -9.64
N VAL A 6 -14.00 -3.35 -8.40
CA VAL A 6 -13.04 -3.26 -7.29
C VAL A 6 -13.11 -4.54 -6.47
N LEU A 7 -12.14 -5.42 -6.66
CA LEU A 7 -12.00 -6.64 -5.87
C LEU A 7 -11.25 -6.32 -4.58
N GLY A 8 -11.85 -6.63 -3.43
CA GLY A 8 -11.31 -6.22 -2.12
C GLY A 8 -11.84 -4.87 -1.64
N ALA A 9 -13.03 -4.46 -2.06
CA ALA A 9 -13.67 -3.19 -1.71
C ALA A 9 -13.96 -2.99 -0.20
N ARG A 10 -13.77 -4.01 0.64
CA ARG A 10 -13.90 -3.89 2.11
C ARG A 10 -12.59 -3.46 2.80
N GLY A 11 -11.46 -3.49 2.10
CA GLY A 11 -10.18 -3.04 2.62
C GLY A 11 -10.03 -1.52 2.54
N LEU A 12 -8.97 -1.00 3.19
CA LEU A 12 -8.68 0.44 3.27
C LEU A 12 -8.66 1.11 1.87
N ILE A 13 -7.83 0.61 0.97
CA ILE A 13 -7.70 1.17 -0.37
C ILE A 13 -8.98 0.93 -1.19
N GLY A 14 -9.50 -0.32 -1.18
CA GLY A 14 -10.63 -0.71 -2.01
C GLY A 14 -11.91 0.06 -1.69
N SER A 15 -12.23 0.28 -0.41
CA SER A 15 -13.43 1.01 0.01
C SER A 15 -13.37 2.49 -0.41
N ARG A 16 -12.23 3.14 -0.19
CA ARG A 16 -12.02 4.53 -0.58
C ARG A 16 -12.06 4.70 -2.09
N LEU A 17 -11.44 3.76 -2.81
CA LEU A 17 -11.43 3.76 -4.26
C LEU A 17 -12.84 3.60 -4.85
N ALA A 18 -13.61 2.63 -4.36
CA ALA A 18 -14.98 2.42 -4.83
C ALA A 18 -15.86 3.67 -4.62
N ALA A 19 -15.75 4.30 -3.43
CA ALA A 19 -16.47 5.53 -3.14
C ALA A 19 -16.03 6.70 -4.04
N SER A 20 -14.74 6.82 -4.35
CA SER A 20 -14.23 7.86 -5.25
C SER A 20 -14.72 7.66 -6.69
N LEU A 21 -14.60 6.46 -7.22
CA LEU A 21 -15.04 6.11 -8.57
C LEU A 21 -16.55 6.37 -8.76
N ALA A 22 -17.36 6.00 -7.77
CA ALA A 22 -18.81 6.28 -7.82
C ALA A 22 -19.11 7.78 -7.83
N ARG A 23 -18.41 8.57 -7.00
CA ARG A 23 -18.54 10.04 -6.96
C ARG A 23 -18.11 10.69 -8.27
N ASP A 24 -17.11 10.12 -8.94
CA ASP A 24 -16.61 10.59 -10.23
C ASP A 24 -17.51 10.16 -11.42
N GLY A 25 -18.66 9.51 -11.14
CA GLY A 25 -19.68 9.13 -12.11
C GLY A 25 -19.37 7.84 -12.88
N HIS A 26 -18.48 7.00 -12.39
CA HIS A 26 -18.24 5.67 -12.94
C HIS A 26 -19.25 4.64 -12.43
N GLU A 27 -19.54 3.62 -13.23
CA GLU A 27 -20.25 2.43 -12.77
C GLU A 27 -19.29 1.56 -11.94
N VAL A 28 -19.63 1.23 -10.68
CA VAL A 28 -18.76 0.53 -9.78
C VAL A 28 -19.38 -0.75 -9.27
N CYS A 29 -18.75 -1.88 -9.57
CA CYS A 29 -19.08 -3.20 -9.05
C CYS A 29 -18.10 -3.57 -7.94
N THR A 30 -18.61 -4.05 -6.80
CA THR A 30 -17.80 -4.46 -5.63
C THR A 30 -18.16 -5.88 -5.19
N PRO A 31 -17.74 -6.91 -5.93
CA PRO A 31 -18.09 -8.30 -5.62
C PRO A 31 -17.60 -8.71 -4.23
N LEU A 32 -18.36 -9.57 -3.60
CA LEU A 32 -17.98 -10.23 -2.36
C LEU A 32 -16.90 -11.30 -2.61
N ARG A 33 -16.29 -11.77 -1.53
CA ARG A 33 -15.21 -12.76 -1.61
C ARG A 33 -15.63 -14.05 -2.31
N ASP A 34 -16.84 -14.49 -2.04
CA ASP A 34 -17.37 -15.79 -2.47
C ASP A 34 -18.29 -15.69 -3.70
N ASP A 35 -18.37 -14.49 -4.32
CA ASP A 35 -19.15 -14.32 -5.54
C ASP A 35 -18.48 -15.07 -6.70
N ASP A 36 -19.32 -15.82 -7.45
CA ASP A 36 -18.89 -16.42 -8.71
C ASP A 36 -18.83 -15.34 -9.80
N LEU A 37 -17.63 -15.14 -10.32
CA LEU A 37 -17.33 -14.17 -11.39
C LEU A 37 -17.06 -14.84 -12.73
N THR A 38 -17.19 -16.16 -12.83
CA THR A 38 -16.93 -16.95 -14.03
C THR A 38 -17.73 -16.42 -15.22
N GLY A 39 -17.03 -16.15 -16.33
CA GLY A 39 -17.64 -15.65 -17.56
C GLY A 39 -18.17 -14.22 -17.53
N ARG A 40 -18.14 -13.53 -16.39
CA ARG A 40 -18.62 -12.13 -16.28
C ARG A 40 -17.68 -11.18 -17.01
N SER A 41 -18.28 -10.08 -17.50
CA SER A 41 -17.54 -8.91 -17.97
C SER A 41 -17.37 -7.93 -16.80
N LEU A 42 -16.11 -7.62 -16.47
CA LEU A 42 -15.76 -6.87 -15.28
C LEU A 42 -15.32 -5.42 -15.57
N GLY A 43 -15.30 -4.99 -16.85
CA GLY A 43 -14.79 -3.67 -17.23
C GLY A 43 -13.31 -3.49 -16.84
N HIS A 44 -12.99 -2.42 -16.16
CA HIS A 44 -11.64 -2.17 -15.60
C HIS A 44 -11.55 -2.73 -14.18
N VAL A 45 -10.74 -3.76 -13.99
CA VAL A 45 -10.58 -4.44 -12.70
C VAL A 45 -9.45 -3.81 -11.89
N ILE A 46 -9.74 -3.43 -10.65
CA ILE A 46 -8.69 -3.09 -9.68
C ILE A 46 -8.66 -4.18 -8.62
N TYR A 47 -7.58 -4.97 -8.64
CA TYR A 47 -7.39 -6.11 -7.76
C TYR A 47 -6.72 -5.66 -6.46
N ALA A 48 -7.53 -5.26 -5.47
CA ALA A 48 -7.10 -4.79 -4.15
C ALA A 48 -7.22 -5.87 -3.06
N ILE A 49 -7.38 -7.14 -3.45
CA ILE A 49 -7.35 -8.26 -2.50
C ILE A 49 -5.93 -8.47 -2.00
N GLY A 50 -5.74 -8.54 -0.70
CA GLY A 50 -4.43 -8.80 -0.11
C GLY A 50 -4.47 -8.95 1.40
N LEU A 51 -3.45 -9.60 1.94
CA LEU A 51 -3.15 -9.73 3.36
C LEU A 51 -1.80 -9.04 3.60
N THR A 52 -1.74 -8.07 4.50
CA THR A 52 -0.53 -7.27 4.74
C THR A 52 0.04 -7.44 6.15
N SER A 53 -0.78 -7.44 7.20
CA SER A 53 -0.34 -7.58 8.59
C SER A 53 -0.18 -9.03 9.02
N ASP A 54 -1.10 -9.90 8.62
CA ASP A 54 -1.24 -11.25 9.17
C ASP A 54 -0.58 -12.35 8.33
N PHE A 55 0.20 -11.97 7.31
CA PHE A 55 0.76 -12.94 6.35
C PHE A 55 1.64 -14.02 7.02
N ARG A 56 2.27 -13.69 8.17
CA ARG A 56 3.13 -14.64 8.91
C ARG A 56 2.33 -15.77 9.56
N THR A 57 1.12 -15.49 10.00
CA THR A 57 0.22 -16.45 10.67
C THR A 57 -0.80 -17.05 9.73
N ARG A 58 -1.03 -16.41 8.56
CA ARG A 58 -2.03 -16.78 7.55
C ARG A 58 -1.39 -17.07 6.20
N THR A 59 -0.41 -17.97 6.19
CA THR A 59 0.42 -18.28 5.00
C THR A 59 -0.40 -18.74 3.79
N PHE A 60 -1.33 -19.68 3.98
CA PHE A 60 -2.19 -20.21 2.90
C PHE A 60 -3.15 -19.14 2.38
N ASP A 61 -3.77 -18.36 3.27
CA ASP A 61 -4.66 -17.27 2.89
C ASP A 61 -3.92 -16.20 2.11
N THR A 62 -2.65 -15.96 2.45
CA THR A 62 -1.79 -15.01 1.73
C THR A 62 -1.57 -15.45 0.28
N MET A 63 -1.25 -16.72 0.05
CA MET A 63 -1.10 -17.27 -1.31
C MET A 63 -2.44 -17.27 -2.05
N THR A 64 -3.52 -17.66 -1.39
CA THR A 64 -4.87 -17.61 -1.97
C THR A 64 -5.24 -16.20 -2.41
N ALA A 65 -5.02 -15.21 -1.55
CA ALA A 65 -5.36 -13.82 -1.84
C ALA A 65 -4.48 -13.20 -2.94
N HIS A 66 -3.18 -13.48 -2.94
CA HIS A 66 -2.26 -12.81 -3.86
C HIS A 66 -2.11 -13.52 -5.21
N VAL A 67 -2.32 -14.84 -5.25
CA VAL A 67 -2.03 -15.66 -6.44
C VAL A 67 -3.24 -16.46 -6.93
N CYS A 68 -3.85 -17.30 -6.07
CA CYS A 68 -4.86 -18.25 -6.54
C CYS A 68 -6.10 -17.51 -7.08
N ARG A 69 -6.63 -16.55 -6.32
CA ARG A 69 -7.81 -15.77 -6.76
C ARG A 69 -7.50 -14.91 -8.00
N LEU A 70 -6.30 -14.37 -8.10
CA LEU A 70 -5.85 -13.66 -9.29
C LEU A 70 -5.84 -14.59 -10.51
N ASN A 71 -5.32 -15.82 -10.36
CA ASN A 71 -5.28 -16.82 -11.44
C ASN A 71 -6.69 -17.15 -11.96
N GLU A 72 -7.67 -17.33 -11.07
CA GLU A 72 -9.07 -17.55 -11.44
C GLU A 72 -9.61 -16.39 -12.29
N ILE A 73 -9.44 -15.15 -11.83
CA ILE A 73 -9.91 -13.96 -12.56
C ILE A 73 -9.24 -13.85 -13.94
N LEU A 74 -7.93 -14.09 -14.01
CA LEU A 74 -7.20 -14.03 -15.28
C LEU A 74 -7.64 -15.09 -16.28
N ARG A 75 -8.04 -16.27 -15.83
CA ARG A 75 -8.46 -17.40 -16.69
C ARG A 75 -9.93 -17.32 -17.08
N GLU A 76 -10.80 -16.93 -16.16
CA GLU A 76 -12.24 -17.19 -16.26
C GLU A 76 -13.08 -15.95 -16.50
N CYS A 77 -12.53 -14.74 -16.25
CA CYS A 77 -13.27 -13.50 -16.44
C CYS A 77 -12.86 -12.75 -17.72
N ARG A 78 -13.80 -11.92 -18.21
CA ARG A 78 -13.51 -10.94 -19.27
C ARG A 78 -13.34 -9.57 -18.66
N PHE A 79 -12.32 -8.81 -19.07
CA PHE A 79 -12.06 -7.45 -18.60
C PHE A 79 -11.32 -6.65 -19.66
N GLU A 80 -11.48 -5.32 -19.60
CA GLU A 80 -10.79 -4.37 -20.47
C GLU A 80 -9.36 -4.10 -19.99
N SER A 81 -9.17 -4.01 -18.69
CA SER A 81 -7.85 -3.95 -18.05
C SER A 81 -7.92 -4.52 -16.64
N LEU A 82 -6.79 -5.01 -16.13
CA LEU A 82 -6.65 -5.43 -14.73
C LEU A 82 -5.42 -4.77 -14.13
N LEU A 83 -5.61 -4.03 -13.03
CA LEU A 83 -4.55 -3.44 -12.21
C LEU A 83 -4.39 -4.27 -10.93
N TYR A 84 -3.27 -4.96 -10.82
CA TYR A 84 -2.92 -5.74 -9.62
C TYR A 84 -2.19 -4.85 -8.61
N LEU A 85 -2.69 -4.77 -7.39
CA LEU A 85 -2.04 -4.03 -6.32
C LEU A 85 -0.95 -4.87 -5.65
N SER A 86 0.29 -4.54 -5.97
CA SER A 86 1.50 -5.07 -5.35
C SER A 86 2.00 -4.10 -4.28
N SER A 87 3.22 -4.28 -3.82
CA SER A 87 3.81 -3.46 -2.76
C SER A 87 5.26 -3.11 -3.06
N THR A 88 5.69 -1.92 -2.70
CA THR A 88 7.11 -1.54 -2.74
C THR A 88 7.97 -2.33 -1.75
N ARG A 89 7.36 -3.11 -0.86
CA ARG A 89 8.10 -4.04 0.01
C ARG A 89 8.95 -5.06 -0.77
N VAL A 90 8.62 -5.32 -2.03
CA VAL A 90 9.43 -6.17 -2.93
C VAL A 90 10.84 -5.63 -3.16
N TYR A 91 11.11 -4.35 -2.86
CA TYR A 91 12.43 -3.74 -2.89
C TYR A 91 13.21 -3.85 -1.56
N GLN A 92 12.63 -4.45 -0.54
CA GLN A 92 13.27 -4.56 0.78
C GLN A 92 14.61 -5.28 0.69
N GLY A 93 15.64 -4.71 1.31
CA GLY A 93 17.01 -5.26 1.32
C GLY A 93 17.87 -4.78 0.15
N LEU A 94 17.30 -4.04 -0.80
CA LEU A 94 18.09 -3.32 -1.80
C LEU A 94 18.57 -1.98 -1.22
N SER A 95 19.61 -1.42 -1.83
CA SER A 95 20.20 -0.13 -1.45
C SER A 95 20.23 0.85 -2.62
N GLY A 96 20.43 2.13 -2.33
CA GLY A 96 20.48 3.19 -3.34
C GLY A 96 19.10 3.59 -3.85
N ALA A 97 19.01 3.92 -5.12
CA ALA A 97 17.77 4.26 -5.80
C ALA A 97 17.28 3.09 -6.67
N VAL A 98 16.00 2.81 -6.62
CA VAL A 98 15.34 1.74 -7.40
C VAL A 98 14.17 2.29 -8.20
N ASP A 99 13.85 1.61 -9.30
CA ASP A 99 12.69 1.88 -10.13
C ASP A 99 11.98 0.58 -10.54
N GLU A 100 11.00 0.67 -11.43
CA GLU A 100 10.18 -0.46 -11.85
C GLU A 100 10.97 -1.52 -12.65
N THR A 101 12.18 -1.21 -13.10
CA THR A 101 13.05 -2.12 -13.89
C THR A 101 14.10 -2.81 -13.04
N THR A 102 14.24 -2.41 -11.77
CA THR A 102 15.24 -2.96 -10.86
C THR A 102 14.99 -4.45 -10.57
N ASP A 103 16.03 -5.26 -10.63
CA ASP A 103 15.99 -6.67 -10.28
C ASP A 103 15.63 -6.87 -8.81
N LEU A 104 14.78 -7.82 -8.52
CA LEU A 104 14.23 -8.07 -7.19
C LEU A 104 14.79 -9.35 -6.59
N VAL A 105 15.14 -9.30 -5.32
CA VAL A 105 15.78 -10.42 -4.62
C VAL A 105 14.89 -10.92 -3.49
N VAL A 106 14.60 -12.21 -3.49
CA VAL A 106 13.84 -12.88 -2.43
C VAL A 106 14.55 -14.18 -1.99
N ASN A 107 14.38 -14.56 -0.73
CA ASN A 107 14.91 -15.80 -0.20
C ASN A 107 13.78 -16.64 0.40
N PRO A 108 13.40 -17.79 -0.21
CA PRO A 108 12.28 -18.61 0.26
C PRO A 108 12.49 -19.23 1.65
N ARG A 109 13.71 -19.21 2.17
CA ARG A 109 14.00 -19.69 3.55
C ARG A 109 13.73 -18.64 4.62
N ARG A 110 13.51 -17.38 4.25
CA ARG A 110 13.09 -16.32 5.18
C ARG A 110 11.58 -16.26 5.26
N MET A 111 11.00 -16.46 6.43
CA MET A 111 9.54 -16.40 6.62
C MET A 111 8.95 -15.04 6.20
N ASP A 112 9.69 -13.97 6.43
CA ASP A 112 9.29 -12.61 6.06
C ASP A 112 9.20 -12.38 4.55
N ASP A 113 9.92 -13.19 3.76
CA ASP A 113 9.88 -13.09 2.30
C ASP A 113 8.65 -13.77 1.68
N LEU A 114 7.85 -14.54 2.45
CA LEU A 114 6.61 -15.12 1.93
C LEU A 114 5.71 -14.05 1.30
N TYR A 115 5.56 -12.91 1.96
CA TYR A 115 4.79 -11.80 1.42
C TYR A 115 5.34 -11.30 0.08
N ASN A 116 6.66 -11.05 0.01
CA ASN A 116 7.31 -10.58 -1.20
C ASN A 116 7.19 -11.62 -2.32
N ILE A 117 7.46 -12.90 -2.02
CA ILE A 117 7.33 -14.02 -2.96
C ILE A 117 5.90 -14.11 -3.51
N SER A 118 4.89 -14.04 -2.65
CA SER A 118 3.49 -14.11 -3.08
C SER A 118 3.07 -12.91 -3.95
N LYS A 119 3.55 -11.70 -3.64
CA LYS A 119 3.32 -10.51 -4.48
C LYS A 119 4.03 -10.64 -5.82
N LEU A 120 5.30 -11.07 -5.84
CA LEU A 120 6.06 -11.29 -7.08
C LEU A 120 5.49 -12.41 -7.94
N ALA A 121 4.97 -13.48 -7.33
CA ALA A 121 4.26 -14.53 -8.05
C ALA A 121 2.99 -13.98 -8.74
N GLY A 122 2.21 -13.14 -8.04
CA GLY A 122 1.07 -12.45 -8.63
C GLY A 122 1.45 -11.48 -9.75
N GLU A 123 2.53 -10.69 -9.57
CA GLU A 123 3.08 -9.83 -10.63
C GLU A 123 3.48 -10.64 -11.86
N SER A 124 4.28 -11.69 -11.66
CA SER A 124 4.75 -12.56 -12.74
C SER A 124 3.59 -13.21 -13.50
N LEU A 125 2.60 -13.74 -12.76
CA LEU A 125 1.40 -14.32 -13.35
C LEU A 125 0.63 -13.30 -14.21
N ALA A 126 0.37 -12.11 -13.66
CA ALA A 126 -0.33 -11.05 -14.38
C ALA A 126 0.45 -10.61 -15.63
N LEU A 127 1.77 -10.38 -15.51
CA LEU A 127 2.62 -9.92 -16.60
C LEU A 127 2.78 -10.96 -17.72
N SER A 128 2.77 -12.26 -17.39
CA SER A 128 2.96 -13.36 -18.33
C SER A 128 1.63 -13.89 -18.90
N SER A 129 0.48 -13.44 -18.42
CA SER A 129 -0.84 -13.97 -18.79
C SER A 129 -1.27 -13.67 -20.23
N GLY A 130 -0.57 -12.80 -20.95
CA GLY A 130 -1.01 -12.29 -22.26
C GLY A 130 -2.24 -11.39 -22.22
N ARG A 131 -2.74 -11.08 -21.01
CA ARG A 131 -3.94 -10.25 -20.78
C ARG A 131 -3.55 -8.77 -20.59
N PRO A 132 -4.49 -7.83 -20.75
CA PRO A 132 -4.26 -6.39 -20.53
C PRO A 132 -4.11 -6.08 -19.05
N THR A 133 -2.97 -6.43 -18.46
CA THR A 133 -2.66 -6.29 -17.04
C THR A 133 -1.60 -5.25 -16.77
N ARG A 134 -1.70 -4.59 -15.61
CA ARG A 134 -0.71 -3.67 -15.05
C ARG A 134 -0.52 -3.94 -13.58
N ILE A 135 0.59 -3.49 -13.04
CA ILE A 135 0.98 -3.65 -11.64
C ILE A 135 1.14 -2.25 -11.00
N ALA A 136 0.59 -2.07 -9.80
CA ALA A 136 0.86 -0.92 -8.95
C ALA A 136 1.59 -1.40 -7.69
N ARG A 137 2.87 -1.10 -7.56
CA ARG A 137 3.66 -1.32 -6.34
C ARG A 137 3.43 -0.12 -5.42
N ILE A 138 2.62 -0.32 -4.38
CA ILE A 138 2.19 0.76 -3.48
C ILE A 138 3.10 0.78 -2.25
N SER A 139 3.53 1.96 -1.81
CA SER A 139 4.32 2.12 -0.60
C SER A 139 3.44 2.09 0.67
N ASN A 140 3.99 2.50 1.83
CA ASN A 140 3.21 2.47 3.07
C ASN A 140 2.10 3.52 3.01
N VAL A 141 0.86 3.05 2.89
CA VAL A 141 -0.30 3.91 2.80
C VAL A 141 -0.65 4.48 4.17
N TYR A 142 -0.95 5.77 4.23
CA TYR A 142 -1.51 6.43 5.41
C TYR A 142 -2.75 7.25 5.06
N ASP A 143 -3.65 7.41 6.02
CA ASP A 143 -4.81 8.31 5.94
C ASP A 143 -5.04 8.92 7.34
N PRO A 144 -5.19 10.25 7.48
CA PRO A 144 -5.55 10.87 8.76
C PRO A 144 -6.87 10.37 9.37
N ARG A 145 -7.71 9.72 8.56
CA ARG A 145 -8.99 9.14 8.99
C ARG A 145 -8.91 7.64 9.31
N ASP A 146 -7.77 7.00 9.04
CA ASP A 146 -7.56 5.57 9.31
C ASP A 146 -6.76 5.39 10.60
N LEU A 147 -7.42 4.87 11.62
CA LEU A 147 -6.84 4.60 12.94
C LEU A 147 -6.45 3.12 13.10
N SER A 148 -6.31 2.38 11.99
CA SER A 148 -5.91 0.97 12.02
C SER A 148 -4.52 0.76 12.63
N ASP A 149 -4.26 -0.47 13.10
CA ASP A 149 -2.97 -0.83 13.70
C ASP A 149 -1.90 -1.07 12.62
N ASN A 150 -1.32 0.02 12.12
CA ASN A 150 -0.10 -0.02 11.33
C ASN A 150 1.04 0.67 12.07
N PHE A 151 2.27 0.58 11.55
CA PHE A 151 3.45 1.15 12.20
C PHE A 151 3.30 2.64 12.51
N LEU A 152 2.91 3.45 11.52
CA LEU A 152 2.78 4.90 11.68
C LEU A 152 1.68 5.25 12.70
N SER A 153 0.53 4.59 12.58
CA SER A 153 -0.59 4.73 13.50
C SER A 153 -0.22 4.37 14.93
N SER A 154 0.49 3.26 15.12
CA SER A 154 0.97 2.82 16.44
C SER A 154 1.93 3.85 17.06
N VAL A 155 2.87 4.38 16.28
CA VAL A 155 3.83 5.40 16.72
C VAL A 155 3.12 6.68 17.16
N ILE A 156 2.20 7.21 16.32
CA ILE A 156 1.46 8.44 16.65
C ILE A 156 0.55 8.24 17.85
N ARG A 157 -0.16 7.10 17.91
CA ARG A 157 -1.01 6.75 19.06
C ARG A 157 -0.20 6.73 20.35
N SER A 158 0.93 6.02 20.38
CA SER A 158 1.80 5.96 21.55
C SER A 158 2.30 7.34 21.97
N ALA A 159 2.72 8.17 21.03
CA ALA A 159 3.13 9.54 21.30
C ALA A 159 2.02 10.36 21.99
N VAL A 160 0.78 10.25 21.47
CA VAL A 160 -0.37 11.02 21.97
C VAL A 160 -0.90 10.49 23.32
N THR A 161 -0.97 9.15 23.48
CA THR A 161 -1.65 8.56 24.67
C THR A 161 -0.73 8.33 25.86
N THR A 162 0.52 7.92 25.61
CA THR A 162 1.46 7.58 26.68
C THR A 162 2.64 8.55 26.81
N GLY A 163 2.87 9.39 25.82
CA GLY A 163 4.06 10.25 25.76
C GLY A 163 5.37 9.46 25.58
N VAL A 164 5.30 8.15 25.33
CA VAL A 164 6.48 7.30 25.12
C VAL A 164 6.29 6.43 23.87
N VAL A 165 7.24 6.54 22.94
CA VAL A 165 7.27 5.74 21.72
C VAL A 165 8.48 4.79 21.80
N THR A 166 8.24 3.50 21.68
CA THR A 166 9.32 2.50 21.58
C THR A 166 9.37 1.96 20.17
N LEU A 167 10.53 2.05 19.51
CA LEU A 167 10.77 1.57 18.15
C LEU A 167 11.68 0.33 18.18
N ASP A 168 11.21 -0.76 17.57
CA ASP A 168 11.95 -2.04 17.48
C ASP A 168 13.00 -2.04 16.35
N SER A 169 13.06 -0.99 15.55
CA SER A 169 14.04 -0.80 14.47
C SER A 169 14.89 0.44 14.71
N ALA A 170 16.11 0.41 14.20
CA ALA A 170 17.09 1.48 14.43
C ALA A 170 16.63 2.85 13.87
N ALA A 171 17.25 3.91 14.36
CA ALA A 171 16.93 5.30 14.04
C ALA A 171 17.05 5.65 12.54
N ASP A 172 18.00 5.02 11.88
CA ASP A 172 18.29 5.16 10.44
C ASP A 172 17.39 4.30 9.54
N SER A 173 16.57 3.41 10.12
CA SER A 173 15.53 2.72 9.36
C SER A 173 14.59 3.72 8.72
N ALA A 174 14.33 3.57 7.43
CA ALA A 174 13.53 4.53 6.68
C ALA A 174 12.44 3.84 5.86
N LYS A 175 11.36 4.56 5.59
CA LYS A 175 10.24 4.07 4.76
C LYS A 175 9.71 5.21 3.90
N ASP A 176 9.21 4.85 2.72
CA ASP A 176 8.38 5.74 1.92
C ASP A 176 6.92 5.61 2.37
N TYR A 177 6.23 6.74 2.43
CA TYR A 177 4.81 6.82 2.79
C TYR A 177 4.03 7.55 1.71
N VAL A 178 2.88 7.03 1.34
CA VAL A 178 1.96 7.62 0.37
C VAL A 178 0.58 7.83 0.97
N ARG A 179 -0.01 9.01 0.75
CA ARG A 179 -1.35 9.31 1.23
C ARG A 179 -2.40 8.48 0.48
N LEU A 180 -3.42 7.99 1.18
CA LEU A 180 -4.49 7.20 0.57
C LEU A 180 -5.19 7.94 -0.57
N ASP A 181 -5.42 9.24 -0.44
CA ASP A 181 -6.06 10.04 -1.50
C ASP A 181 -5.18 10.09 -2.77
N ASP A 182 -3.84 10.11 -2.63
CA ASP A 182 -2.91 10.02 -3.77
C ASP A 182 -2.95 8.66 -4.45
N VAL A 183 -3.06 7.59 -3.67
CA VAL A 183 -3.26 6.23 -4.19
C VAL A 183 -4.56 6.15 -4.99
N VAL A 184 -5.66 6.62 -4.41
CA VAL A 184 -6.98 6.65 -5.05
C VAL A 184 -7.00 7.50 -6.32
N TYR A 185 -6.22 8.59 -6.37
CA TYR A 185 -6.01 9.39 -7.56
C TYR A 185 -5.29 8.62 -8.68
N ALA A 186 -4.23 7.88 -8.32
CA ALA A 186 -3.35 7.22 -9.28
C ALA A 186 -3.94 5.96 -9.90
N LEU A 187 -4.58 5.09 -9.09
CA LEU A 187 -4.99 3.75 -9.51
C LEU A 187 -5.96 3.74 -10.71
N PRO A 188 -7.04 4.55 -10.76
CA PRO A 188 -7.93 4.56 -11.92
C PRO A 188 -7.22 5.05 -13.19
N ARG A 189 -6.33 6.03 -13.06
CA ARG A 189 -5.55 6.58 -14.18
C ARG A 189 -4.60 5.55 -14.77
N ILE A 190 -3.93 4.78 -13.92
CA ILE A 190 -3.10 3.66 -14.34
C ILE A 190 -3.95 2.58 -15.04
N ALA A 191 -5.11 2.23 -14.47
CA ALA A 191 -5.99 1.21 -15.04
C ALA A 191 -6.50 1.60 -16.44
N LEU A 192 -6.91 2.87 -16.62
CA LEU A 192 -7.48 3.36 -17.86
C LEU A 192 -6.44 3.68 -18.94
N ALA A 193 -5.35 4.36 -18.57
CA ALA A 193 -4.46 5.03 -19.52
C ALA A 193 -2.97 4.76 -19.33
N GLY A 194 -2.58 3.90 -18.38
CA GLY A 194 -1.18 3.58 -18.14
C GLY A 194 -0.51 2.95 -19.36
N ARG A 195 0.63 3.52 -19.80
CA ARG A 195 1.44 3.00 -20.90
C ARG A 195 2.47 1.99 -20.44
N GLY A 196 2.96 2.14 -19.21
CA GLY A 196 3.84 1.17 -18.56
C GLY A 196 3.09 -0.05 -18.04
N ARG A 197 3.82 -1.15 -17.82
CA ARG A 197 3.23 -2.37 -17.24
C ARG A 197 3.36 -2.42 -15.72
N VAL A 198 4.33 -1.71 -15.14
CA VAL A 198 4.57 -1.61 -13.69
C VAL A 198 4.70 -0.15 -13.32
N TYR A 199 4.12 0.25 -12.19
CA TYR A 199 4.16 1.59 -11.62
C TYR A 199 4.48 1.55 -10.14
N ASN A 200 5.42 2.38 -9.71
CA ASN A 200 5.61 2.66 -8.29
C ASN A 200 4.66 3.78 -7.85
N VAL A 201 3.75 3.46 -6.95
CA VAL A 201 2.81 4.42 -6.35
C VAL A 201 3.34 4.76 -4.95
N CYS A 202 4.20 5.76 -4.90
CA CYS A 202 4.96 6.15 -3.71
C CYS A 202 5.22 7.65 -3.71
N SER A 203 5.67 8.19 -2.57
CA SER A 203 6.06 9.62 -2.50
C SER A 203 7.37 9.88 -3.25
N GLY A 204 8.26 8.90 -3.32
CA GLY A 204 9.61 9.04 -3.86
C GLY A 204 10.63 9.55 -2.84
N THR A 205 10.21 9.70 -1.57
CA THR A 205 11.05 10.21 -0.49
C THR A 205 10.93 9.31 0.74
N ASN A 206 12.05 8.84 1.23
CA ASN A 206 12.10 8.09 2.48
C ASN A 206 12.11 9.04 3.69
N LEU A 207 11.36 8.70 4.71
CA LEU A 207 11.40 9.32 6.03
C LEU A 207 12.03 8.33 7.02
N SER A 208 13.14 8.72 7.67
CA SER A 208 13.78 7.89 8.69
C SER A 208 12.97 7.91 9.99
N HIS A 209 13.18 6.88 10.83
CA HIS A 209 12.56 6.84 12.14
C HIS A 209 13.04 7.99 13.04
N ALA A 210 14.30 8.41 12.90
CA ALA A 210 14.83 9.58 13.60
C ALA A 210 14.10 10.86 13.15
N GLN A 211 13.94 11.07 11.85
CA GLN A 211 13.21 12.22 11.32
C GLN A 211 11.74 12.22 11.74
N LEU A 212 11.06 11.07 11.68
CA LEU A 212 9.69 10.93 12.16
C LEU A 212 9.59 11.27 13.65
N ALA A 213 10.52 10.78 14.47
CA ALA A 213 10.58 11.06 15.90
C ALA A 213 10.77 12.55 16.20
N GLU A 214 11.68 13.20 15.48
CA GLU A 214 11.93 14.63 15.59
C GLU A 214 10.69 15.46 15.24
N GLN A 215 10.04 15.15 14.13
CA GLN A 215 8.80 15.83 13.72
C GLN A 215 7.68 15.64 14.74
N LEU A 216 7.50 14.41 15.27
CA LEU A 216 6.49 14.14 16.29
C LEU A 216 6.79 14.91 17.59
N ALA A 217 8.03 15.00 18.02
CA ALA A 217 8.42 15.71 19.23
C ALA A 217 8.10 17.24 19.16
N THR A 218 8.04 17.81 17.96
CA THR A 218 7.59 19.22 17.78
C THR A 218 6.09 19.38 17.97
N LEU A 219 5.29 18.33 17.77
CA LEU A 219 3.83 18.36 17.80
C LEU A 219 3.23 17.84 19.11
N VAL A 220 3.94 16.89 19.74
CA VAL A 220 3.49 16.21 20.96
C VAL A 220 4.67 16.05 21.92
N PRO A 221 4.56 16.45 23.19
CA PRO A 221 5.57 16.13 24.19
C PRO A 221 5.70 14.61 24.34
N CYS A 222 6.70 14.02 23.70
CA CYS A 222 6.93 12.59 23.77
C CYS A 222 8.42 12.25 23.84
N GLN A 223 8.72 11.10 24.46
CA GLN A 223 10.06 10.50 24.50
C GLN A 223 10.11 9.33 23.52
N VAL A 224 11.06 9.37 22.58
CA VAL A 224 11.29 8.26 21.67
C VAL A 224 12.47 7.42 22.15
N ARG A 225 12.28 6.12 22.22
CA ARG A 225 13.27 5.12 22.63
C ARG A 225 13.43 4.08 21.53
N TYR A 226 14.64 3.58 21.38
CA TYR A 226 14.94 2.46 20.50
C TYR A 226 15.18 1.20 21.33
N ALA A 227 14.60 0.09 20.92
CA ALA A 227 14.78 -1.19 21.62
C ALA A 227 16.26 -1.60 21.63
N SER A 228 16.68 -2.28 22.68
CA SER A 228 18.04 -2.85 22.75
C SER A 228 18.23 -3.88 21.62
N GLY A 229 19.28 -3.71 20.80
CA GLY A 229 19.53 -4.57 19.65
C GLY A 229 18.68 -4.24 18.41
N ALA A 230 17.99 -3.10 18.37
CA ALA A 230 17.27 -2.65 17.20
C ALA A 230 18.19 -2.60 15.96
N THR A 231 17.81 -3.31 14.90
CA THR A 231 18.58 -3.36 13.65
C THR A 231 18.05 -2.42 12.62
N ALA A 232 18.93 -1.87 11.78
CA ALA A 232 18.52 -1.03 10.65
C ALA A 232 17.79 -1.88 9.61
N SER A 233 16.61 -1.39 9.17
CA SER A 233 15.92 -1.92 8.03
C SER A 233 16.20 -1.03 6.84
N THR A 234 17.06 -1.52 5.94
CA THR A 234 17.42 -0.78 4.73
C THR A 234 16.30 -0.83 3.73
N PHE A 235 15.83 0.34 3.33
CA PHE A 235 14.87 0.51 2.27
C PHE A 235 15.43 1.51 1.23
N PRO A 236 15.45 1.16 -0.07
CA PRO A 236 15.97 2.04 -1.10
C PRO A 236 15.05 3.26 -1.31
N THR A 237 15.57 4.31 -1.91
CA THR A 237 14.72 5.40 -2.44
C THR A 237 14.00 4.90 -3.69
N ILE A 238 12.68 4.96 -3.70
CA ILE A 238 11.86 4.39 -4.76
C ILE A 238 11.46 5.50 -5.73
N SER A 239 11.81 5.34 -7.00
CA SER A 239 11.45 6.29 -8.05
C SER A 239 9.97 6.20 -8.41
N ASN A 240 9.28 7.33 -8.41
CA ASN A 240 7.91 7.49 -8.92
C ASN A 240 7.86 8.26 -10.25
N ARG A 241 9.00 8.42 -10.93
CA ARG A 241 9.15 9.26 -12.13
C ARG A 241 8.18 8.87 -13.24
N ARG A 242 7.91 7.58 -13.43
CA ARG A 242 6.96 7.09 -14.43
C ARG A 242 5.57 7.64 -14.18
N LEU A 243 5.11 7.56 -12.93
CA LEU A 243 3.79 8.06 -12.51
C LEU A 243 3.69 9.59 -12.66
N LEU A 244 4.74 10.31 -12.27
CA LEU A 244 4.84 11.77 -12.44
C LEU A 244 4.75 12.16 -13.92
N ALA A 245 5.48 11.47 -14.79
CA ALA A 245 5.54 11.79 -16.22
C ALA A 245 4.22 11.53 -16.96
N GLU A 246 3.47 10.48 -16.57
CA GLU A 246 2.25 10.09 -17.27
C GLU A 246 0.99 10.78 -16.75
N PHE A 247 0.91 11.10 -15.45
CA PHE A 247 -0.35 11.48 -14.82
C PHE A 247 -0.31 12.78 -14.02
N SER A 248 0.73 13.58 -14.12
CA SER A 248 0.91 14.81 -13.32
C SER A 248 0.73 14.55 -11.80
N PHE A 249 1.12 13.37 -11.37
CA PHE A 249 1.01 12.92 -9.98
C PHE A 249 1.85 13.84 -9.07
N ARG A 250 1.28 14.25 -7.94
CA ARG A 250 1.96 15.09 -6.95
C ARG A 250 1.64 14.54 -5.56
N PRO A 251 2.49 13.65 -5.01
CA PRO A 251 2.21 13.05 -3.72
C PRO A 251 2.29 14.07 -2.59
N CYS A 252 1.36 13.96 -1.64
CA CYS A 252 1.39 14.71 -0.41
C CYS A 252 2.59 14.29 0.45
N SER A 253 3.12 15.23 1.23
CA SER A 253 4.18 14.96 2.19
C SER A 253 3.57 14.43 3.50
N LEU A 254 4.09 13.30 4.02
CA LEU A 254 3.70 12.83 5.34
C LEU A 254 4.02 13.86 6.43
N VAL A 255 5.15 14.56 6.31
CA VAL A 255 5.57 15.57 7.30
C VAL A 255 4.53 16.70 7.38
N ASP A 256 4.01 17.15 6.24
CA ASP A 256 2.98 18.19 6.19
C ASP A 256 1.63 17.72 6.75
N ASP A 257 1.34 16.42 6.65
CA ASP A 257 0.11 15.81 7.16
C ASP A 257 0.20 15.38 8.63
N LEU A 258 1.39 15.32 9.25
CA LEU A 258 1.56 14.90 10.65
C LEU A 258 0.70 15.68 11.65
N PRO A 259 0.54 17.03 11.55
CA PRO A 259 -0.34 17.77 12.46
C PRO A 259 -1.78 17.27 12.41
N ALA A 260 -2.31 16.97 11.23
CA ALA A 260 -3.67 16.45 11.05
C ALA A 260 -3.82 15.02 11.62
N LEU A 261 -2.80 14.16 11.39
CA LEU A 261 -2.75 12.82 11.98
C LEU A 261 -2.75 12.87 13.52
N VAL A 262 -1.88 13.68 14.11
CA VAL A 262 -1.83 13.87 15.58
C VAL A 262 -3.16 14.36 16.13
N SER A 263 -3.79 15.33 15.47
CA SER A 263 -5.08 15.87 15.88
C SER A 263 -6.20 14.82 15.85
N ALA A 264 -6.22 13.95 14.82
CA ALA A 264 -7.19 12.87 14.72
C ALA A 264 -7.05 11.86 15.88
N TYR A 265 -5.82 11.51 16.25
CA TYR A 265 -5.59 10.61 17.41
C TYR A 265 -5.94 11.23 18.74
N ARG A 266 -5.71 12.54 18.95
CA ARG A 266 -6.14 13.25 20.16
C ARG A 266 -7.66 13.22 20.32
N ALA A 267 -8.39 13.54 19.26
CA ALA A 267 -9.85 13.53 19.28
C ALA A 267 -10.43 12.15 19.61
N CYS A 268 -9.82 11.06 19.12
CA CYS A 268 -10.24 9.70 19.46
C CYS A 268 -9.91 9.29 20.90
N GLY A 269 -8.78 9.75 21.44
CA GLY A 269 -8.41 9.49 22.84
C GLY A 269 -9.37 10.13 23.83
N GLU A 270 -9.86 11.32 23.55
CA GLU A 270 -10.85 12.03 24.36
C GLU A 270 -12.22 11.34 24.37
N LEU A 271 -12.63 10.74 23.24
CA LEU A 271 -13.89 9.99 23.15
C LEU A 271 -13.86 8.62 23.86
N SER A 272 -12.68 8.07 24.12
CA SER A 272 -12.50 6.78 24.81
C SER A 272 -12.36 6.96 26.33
N ALA A 273 -12.23 8.18 26.82
CA ALA A 273 -12.07 8.53 28.23
C ALA A 273 -13.38 9.01 28.89
N CYS A 274 -14.47 9.12 28.15
CA CYS A 274 -15.84 9.37 28.61
C CYS A 274 -16.65 8.06 28.56
#